data_3c0d7613a5f27db01c4004ca0d239341
#
_entry.id   3c0d7613a5f27db01c4004ca0d239341
#
_cell.length_a   1.000
_cell.length_b   1.000
_cell.length_c   1.000
_cell.angle_alpha   90.00
_cell.angle_beta   90.00
_cell.angle_gamma   90.00
#
_symmetry.space_group_name_H-M   'P 1'
#
loop_
_entity.id
_entity.type
_entity.pdbx_description
1 polymer ?
#
loop_
_entity_poly.entity_id
_entity_poly.type
_entity_poly.pdbx_seq_one_letter_code
_entity_poly.pdbx_strand_id
1 'polypeptide(L)' 'MERGLKAPLSPHEEVTLRRIGLGISQARHLLARDVAYLISLCLVAENDGRLSLTDIGRERYRALPKAQA' A
#
# COMPACT_ATOMS: atom_id res chain seq x y z
N MET A 1 3.56 16.26 -7.61
CA MET A 1 2.18 15.82 -7.88
C MET A 1 1.91 14.49 -7.18
N GLU A 2 0.79 14.42 -6.51
CA GLU A 2 0.57 13.28 -5.63
C GLU A 2 -0.36 12.26 -6.25
N ARG A 3 0.16 11.61 -7.28
CA ARG A 3 -0.59 10.60 -7.99
C ARG A 3 -1.18 9.54 -7.06
N GLY A 4 -0.37 9.14 -6.06
CA GLY A 4 -0.77 8.05 -5.20
C GLY A 4 -1.99 8.34 -4.35
N LEU A 5 -2.20 9.61 -3.99
CA LEU A 5 -3.34 9.94 -3.14
C LEU A 5 -4.68 9.74 -3.84
N LYS A 6 -4.70 9.88 -5.16
CA LYS A 6 -5.95 9.83 -5.90
C LYS A 6 -5.99 8.74 -6.95
N ALA A 7 -4.90 8.00 -7.12
CA ALA A 7 -4.88 6.93 -8.10
C ALA A 7 -5.88 5.85 -7.72
N PRO A 8 -6.65 5.30 -8.67
CA PRO A 8 -7.60 4.25 -8.31
C PRO A 8 -6.88 2.99 -7.88
N LEU A 9 -7.41 2.35 -6.85
CA LEU A 9 -6.92 1.07 -6.39
C LEU A 9 -8.05 0.06 -6.50
N SER A 10 -7.74 -1.11 -7.01
CA SER A 10 -8.69 -2.20 -7.01
C SER A 10 -8.86 -2.73 -5.58
N PRO A 11 -9.93 -3.50 -5.31
CA PRO A 11 -10.14 -4.00 -3.95
C PRO A 11 -8.94 -4.79 -3.39
N HIS A 12 -8.29 -5.61 -4.22
CA HIS A 12 -7.16 -6.39 -3.70
C HIS A 12 -5.94 -5.49 -3.46
N GLU A 13 -5.78 -4.41 -4.23
CA GLU A 13 -4.70 -3.47 -3.98
C GLU A 13 -4.94 -2.70 -2.68
N GLU A 14 -6.19 -2.36 -2.40
CA GLU A 14 -6.52 -1.73 -1.13
C GLU A 14 -6.23 -2.66 0.04
N VAL A 15 -6.55 -3.94 -0.11
CA VAL A 15 -6.25 -4.91 0.93
C VAL A 15 -4.75 -5.00 1.17
N THR A 16 -3.97 -5.04 0.09
CA THR A 16 -2.52 -5.11 0.22
C THR A 16 -1.97 -3.89 0.94
N LEU A 17 -2.43 -2.70 0.56
CA LEU A 17 -2.01 -1.47 1.23
C LEU A 17 -2.37 -1.51 2.72
N ARG A 18 -3.58 -1.97 3.02
CA ARG A 18 -4.04 -2.07 4.40
C ARG A 18 -3.19 -3.02 5.22
N ARG A 19 -2.80 -4.16 4.62
CA ARG A 19 -1.95 -5.12 5.31
C ARG A 19 -0.59 -4.52 5.62
N ILE A 20 -0.01 -3.77 4.68
CA ILE A 20 1.26 -3.11 4.93
C ILE A 20 1.11 -2.11 6.05
N GLY A 21 0.02 -1.35 6.04
CA GLY A 21 -0.24 -0.36 7.10
C GLY A 21 -0.43 -1.00 8.47
N LEU A 22 -0.89 -2.25 8.50
CA LEU A 22 -1.09 -2.97 9.75
C LEU A 22 0.16 -3.70 10.23
N GLY A 23 1.26 -3.60 9.48
CA GLY A 23 2.52 -4.16 9.94
C GLY A 23 3.04 -5.35 9.16
N ILE A 24 2.31 -5.85 8.17
CA ILE A 24 2.82 -6.92 7.34
C ILE A 24 3.83 -6.31 6.38
N SER A 25 5.11 -6.53 6.67
CA SER A 25 6.17 -5.83 5.95
C SER A 25 6.99 -6.70 5.03
N GLN A 26 6.76 -8.02 5.02
CA GLN A 26 7.55 -8.90 4.17
C GLN A 26 6.85 -9.09 2.83
N ALA A 27 7.54 -8.69 1.76
CA ALA A 27 6.95 -8.71 0.43
C ALA A 27 6.48 -10.11 0.03
N ARG A 28 7.15 -11.15 0.52
CA ARG A 28 6.80 -12.52 0.15
C ARG A 28 5.40 -12.93 0.62
N HIS A 29 4.84 -12.21 1.58
CA HIS A 29 3.51 -12.49 2.11
C HIS A 29 2.42 -11.77 1.34
N LEU A 30 2.78 -11.02 0.30
CA LEU A 30 1.85 -10.17 -0.42
C LEU A 30 1.97 -10.46 -1.91
N LEU A 31 0.94 -10.09 -2.66
CA LEU A 31 0.94 -10.29 -4.08
C LEU A 31 1.96 -9.34 -4.72
N ALA A 32 2.92 -9.92 -5.46
CA ALA A 32 4.04 -9.12 -5.97
C ALA A 32 3.59 -7.98 -6.88
N ARG A 33 2.59 -8.21 -7.73
CA ARG A 33 2.16 -7.15 -8.65
C ARG A 33 1.45 -6.03 -7.92
N ASP A 34 0.75 -6.35 -6.82
CA ASP A 34 0.13 -5.30 -6.01
C ASP A 34 1.19 -4.45 -5.34
N VAL A 35 2.22 -5.09 -4.80
CA VAL A 35 3.33 -4.38 -4.19
C VAL A 35 4.01 -3.49 -5.22
N ALA A 36 4.28 -4.02 -6.41
CA ALA A 36 4.94 -3.25 -7.46
C ALA A 36 4.11 -2.02 -7.84
N TYR A 37 2.80 -2.20 -7.95
CA TYR A 37 1.92 -1.09 -8.30
C TYR A 37 1.93 -0.02 -7.22
N LEU A 38 1.85 -0.44 -5.95
CA LEU A 38 1.85 0.52 -4.84
C LEU A 38 3.18 1.27 -4.76
N ILE A 39 4.29 0.58 -5.06
CA ILE A 39 5.59 1.25 -5.11
C ILE A 39 5.60 2.27 -6.24
N SER A 40 5.05 1.92 -7.39
CA SER A 40 5.04 2.83 -8.53
C SER A 40 4.22 4.09 -8.25
N LEU A 41 3.27 4.02 -7.34
CA LEU A 41 2.47 5.17 -6.93
C LEU A 41 3.09 5.91 -5.76
N CYS A 42 4.27 5.50 -5.31
CA CYS A 42 4.97 6.10 -4.17
C CYS A 42 4.20 5.96 -2.85
N LEU A 43 3.31 4.97 -2.78
CA LEU A 43 2.58 4.72 -1.54
C LEU A 43 3.35 3.82 -0.60
N VAL A 44 4.25 3.01 -1.15
CA VAL A 44 5.01 2.01 -0.39
C VAL A 44 6.48 2.12 -0.79
N ALA A 45 7.36 1.96 0.17
CA ALA A 45 8.80 1.89 -0.07
C ALA A 45 9.32 0.53 0.40
N GLU A 46 10.34 0.04 -0.28
CA GLU A 46 10.94 -1.24 0.05
C GLU A 46 12.40 -1.04 0.42
N ASN A 47 12.81 -1.61 1.55
CA ASN A 47 14.19 -1.59 2.02
C ASN A 47 14.54 -2.98 2.52
N ASP A 48 15.52 -3.60 1.88
CA ASP A 48 16.02 -4.92 2.28
C ASP A 48 14.88 -5.94 2.41
N GLY A 49 13.97 -5.92 1.45
CA GLY A 49 12.84 -6.85 1.43
C GLY A 49 11.73 -6.50 2.39
N ARG A 50 11.84 -5.36 3.08
CA ARG A 50 10.81 -4.93 4.00
C ARG A 50 10.05 -3.76 3.40
N LEU A 51 8.75 -3.77 3.59
CA LEU A 51 7.85 -2.76 3.04
C LEU A 51 7.37 -1.84 4.14
N SER A 52 7.25 -0.57 3.80
CA SER A 52 6.68 0.42 4.72
C SER A 52 5.89 1.43 3.92
N LEU A 53 4.96 2.11 4.60
CA LEU A 53 4.21 3.16 3.96
C LEU A 53 5.08 4.42 3.87
N THR A 54 4.98 5.10 2.74
CA THR A 54 5.54 6.46 2.63
C THR A 54 4.59 7.43 3.32
N ASP A 55 4.96 8.71 3.37
CA ASP A 55 4.05 9.72 3.92
C ASP A 55 2.74 9.75 3.13
N ILE A 56 2.83 9.72 1.81
CA ILE A 56 1.63 9.68 0.98
C ILE A 56 0.87 8.38 1.22
N GLY A 57 1.60 7.28 1.38
CA GLY A 57 0.97 5.99 1.64
C GLY A 57 0.20 5.99 2.95
N ARG A 58 0.73 6.66 3.97
CA ARG A 58 0.01 6.75 5.25
C ARG A 58 -1.28 7.55 5.08
N GLU A 59 -1.22 8.63 4.33
CA GLU A 59 -2.42 9.41 4.07
C GLU A 59 -3.45 8.60 3.31
N ARG A 60 -3.01 7.88 2.29
CA ARG A 60 -3.93 7.04 1.52
C ARG A 60 -4.52 5.94 2.38
N TYR A 61 -3.69 5.35 3.26
CA TYR A 61 -4.15 4.31 4.16
C TYR A 61 -5.27 4.84 5.07
N ARG A 62 -5.08 6.04 5.61
CA ARG A 62 -6.10 6.63 6.47
C ARG A 62 -7.37 6.97 5.72
N ALA A 63 -7.26 7.23 4.42
CA ALA A 63 -8.41 7.57 3.60
C ALA A 63 -9.15 6.35 3.06
N LEU A 64 -8.61 5.14 3.25
CA LEU A 64 -9.30 3.95 2.78
C LEU A 64 -10.63 3.77 3.50
N PRO A 65 -11.63 3.23 2.81
CA PRO A 65 -12.89 2.90 3.49
C PRO A 65 -12.61 1.91 4.60
N LYS A 66 -13.35 2.01 5.68
CA LYS A 66 -13.20 1.07 6.77
C LYS A 66 -13.55 -0.32 6.29
N ALA A 67 -12.74 -1.30 6.73
CA ALA A 67 -13.00 -2.68 6.37
C ALA A 67 -14.36 -3.09 6.92
N GLN A 68 -15.10 -3.80 6.09
CA GLN A 68 -16.36 -4.35 6.53
C GLN A 68 -16.10 -5.61 7.33
N ALA A 69 -16.71 -5.67 8.47
CA ALA A 69 -16.56 -6.83 9.32
C ALA A 69 -17.31 -8.02 8.75
#